data_f2f2afd43a76043b318c952062b122de
#
_entry.id   f2f2afd43a76043b318c952062b122de
#
_cell.length_a   1.000
_cell.length_b   1.000
_cell.length_c   1.000
_cell.angle_alpha   90.00
_cell.angle_beta   90.00
_cell.angle_gamma   90.00
#
_symmetry.space_group_name_H-M   'P 1'
#
loop_
_entity.id
_entity.type
_entity.pdbx_description
1 polymer ?
#
loop_
_entity_poly.entity_id
_entity_poly.type
_entity_poly.pdbx_seq_one_letter_code
_entity_poly.pdbx_strand_id
1 'polypeptide(L)'
;MERLRLDVKDAEIVKILQSDGRASWKEIAERVRLSIPAVRSRVKRLEELGVIKGYMAVVDAARILERIRAYLLLSAPPERVGELAGRLAAHAEVRELHHVAGRYNLVARVELRDMEAMRRFAESSLSKVETYEYLIITSSDKEAYGSVLNPDDSLRIRCDFCKALIVETPVIEYIGGGRYYFSSKECAEAFKERLGRRSD
;
A
#
# COMPACT_ATOMS: atom_id res chain seq x y z
N MET A 1 -19.62 16.30 14.67
CA MET A 1 -19.42 15.29 13.62
C MET A 1 -18.33 14.34 14.09
N GLU A 2 -18.69 13.11 14.36
CA GLU A 2 -17.76 12.09 14.82
C GLU A 2 -16.95 11.58 13.61
N ARG A 3 -15.63 11.78 13.66
CA ARG A 3 -14.75 11.31 12.58
C ARG A 3 -14.65 9.79 12.64
N LEU A 4 -14.57 9.14 11.49
CA LEU A 4 -14.22 7.74 11.40
C LEU A 4 -12.89 7.49 12.14
N ARG A 5 -12.92 6.72 13.21
CA ARG A 5 -11.73 6.41 14.04
C ARG A 5 -11.62 4.92 14.26
N LEU A 6 -10.40 4.49 14.51
CA LEU A 6 -10.12 3.19 15.08
C LEU A 6 -10.34 3.26 16.59
N ASP A 7 -11.12 2.35 17.12
CA ASP A 7 -11.15 2.17 18.57
C ASP A 7 -9.99 1.29 19.06
N VAL A 8 -9.82 1.22 20.39
CA VAL A 8 -8.75 0.41 21.01
C VAL A 8 -8.81 -1.04 20.54
N LYS A 9 -10.02 -1.61 20.38
CA LYS A 9 -10.21 -3.00 19.96
C LYS A 9 -9.87 -3.20 18.49
N ASP A 10 -10.18 -2.25 17.64
CA ASP A 10 -9.78 -2.27 16.23
C ASP A 10 -8.25 -2.27 16.10
N ALA A 11 -7.56 -1.40 16.84
CA ALA A 11 -6.10 -1.34 16.85
C ALA A 11 -5.46 -2.64 17.39
N GLU A 12 -6.01 -3.22 18.47
CA GLU A 12 -5.58 -4.50 19.02
C GLU A 12 -5.74 -5.65 17.99
N ILE A 13 -6.88 -5.72 17.32
CA ILE A 13 -7.15 -6.73 16.28
C ILE A 13 -6.15 -6.62 15.13
N VAL A 14 -5.94 -5.41 14.62
CA VAL A 14 -4.98 -5.20 13.51
C VAL A 14 -3.57 -5.56 13.95
N LYS A 15 -3.16 -5.20 15.16
CA LYS A 15 -1.83 -5.56 15.69
C LYS A 15 -1.63 -7.08 15.77
N ILE A 16 -2.66 -7.84 16.17
CA ILE A 16 -2.60 -9.31 16.18
C ILE A 16 -2.42 -9.82 14.75
N LEU A 17 -3.26 -9.35 13.80
CA LEU A 17 -3.23 -9.78 12.42
C LEU A 17 -1.95 -9.36 11.68
N GLN A 18 -1.29 -8.27 12.07
CA GLN A 18 0.03 -7.88 11.57
C GLN A 18 1.14 -8.81 12.06
N SER A 19 0.99 -9.37 13.27
CA SER A 19 1.97 -10.33 13.83
C SER A 19 1.72 -11.74 13.29
N ASP A 20 0.46 -12.12 13.17
CA ASP A 20 0.03 -13.42 12.66
C ASP A 20 -1.27 -13.28 11.85
N GLY A 21 -1.12 -13.17 10.55
CA GLY A 21 -2.26 -13.06 9.61
C GLY A 21 -3.13 -14.34 9.53
N ARG A 22 -2.71 -15.43 10.20
CA ARG A 22 -3.45 -16.70 10.29
C ARG A 22 -4.09 -16.94 11.65
N ALA A 23 -3.97 -15.98 12.59
CA ALA A 23 -4.59 -16.10 13.92
C ALA A 23 -6.07 -16.46 13.79
N SER A 24 -6.51 -17.47 14.53
CA SER A 24 -7.90 -17.93 14.50
C SER A 24 -8.83 -16.89 15.14
N TRP A 25 -10.09 -16.86 14.69
CA TRP A 25 -11.11 -15.98 15.29
C TRP A 25 -11.24 -16.17 16.80
N LYS A 26 -11.03 -17.39 17.30
CA LYS A 26 -11.07 -17.72 18.72
C LYS A 26 -9.89 -17.05 19.45
N GLU A 27 -8.68 -17.21 18.96
CA GLU A 27 -7.47 -16.57 19.55
C GLU A 27 -7.58 -15.06 19.58
N ILE A 28 -8.04 -14.45 18.47
CA ILE A 28 -8.23 -12.99 18.44
C ILE A 28 -9.27 -12.58 19.49
N ALA A 29 -10.44 -13.29 19.54
CA ALA A 29 -11.52 -12.99 20.45
C ALA A 29 -11.09 -13.06 21.93
N GLU A 30 -10.32 -14.08 22.31
CA GLU A 30 -9.75 -14.24 23.65
C GLU A 30 -8.79 -13.10 24.00
N ARG A 31 -7.87 -12.75 23.09
CA ARG A 31 -6.87 -11.69 23.32
C ARG A 31 -7.50 -10.31 23.45
N VAL A 32 -8.49 -9.99 22.61
CA VAL A 32 -9.16 -8.67 22.65
C VAL A 32 -10.37 -8.63 23.59
N ARG A 33 -10.73 -9.77 24.23
CA ARG A 33 -11.88 -9.91 25.15
C ARG A 33 -13.21 -9.51 24.48
N LEU A 34 -13.46 -10.07 23.31
CA LEU A 34 -14.71 -9.90 22.54
C LEU A 34 -15.27 -11.28 22.15
N SER A 35 -16.53 -11.31 21.75
CA SER A 35 -17.11 -12.52 21.13
C SER A 35 -16.58 -12.72 19.70
N ILE A 36 -16.54 -13.98 19.24
CA ILE A 36 -16.13 -14.31 17.87
C ILE A 36 -16.95 -13.53 16.81
N PRO A 37 -18.29 -13.46 16.91
CA PRO A 37 -19.08 -12.64 15.98
C PRO A 37 -18.69 -11.17 15.95
N ALA A 38 -18.39 -10.58 17.13
CA ALA A 38 -17.95 -9.19 17.23
C ALA A 38 -16.59 -8.97 16.55
N VAL A 39 -15.63 -9.90 16.73
CA VAL A 39 -14.34 -9.84 16.03
C VAL A 39 -14.53 -9.92 14.52
N ARG A 40 -15.31 -10.86 14.03
CA ARG A 40 -15.60 -11.00 12.60
C ARG A 40 -16.21 -9.75 11.99
N SER A 41 -17.19 -9.16 12.67
CA SER A 41 -17.83 -7.91 12.21
C SER A 41 -16.84 -6.76 12.13
N ARG A 42 -15.94 -6.63 13.12
CA ARG A 42 -14.89 -5.59 13.13
C ARG A 42 -13.88 -5.79 12.02
N VAL A 43 -13.36 -6.99 11.86
CA VAL A 43 -12.40 -7.29 10.78
C VAL A 43 -13.03 -7.01 9.42
N LYS A 44 -14.26 -7.47 9.18
CA LYS A 44 -14.99 -7.17 7.93
C LYS A 44 -15.11 -5.66 7.69
N ARG A 45 -15.48 -4.88 8.72
CA ARG A 45 -15.55 -3.41 8.63
C ARG A 45 -14.17 -2.81 8.29
N LEU A 46 -13.09 -3.29 8.91
CA LEU A 46 -11.72 -2.82 8.65
C LEU A 46 -11.24 -3.14 7.23
N GLU A 47 -11.65 -4.30 6.71
CA GLU A 47 -11.43 -4.70 5.31
C GLU A 47 -12.23 -3.82 4.35
N GLU A 48 -13.52 -3.60 4.64
CA GLU A 48 -14.38 -2.73 3.83
C GLU A 48 -13.86 -1.29 3.79
N LEU A 49 -13.41 -0.74 4.91
CA LEU A 49 -12.79 0.58 5.00
C LEU A 49 -11.38 0.65 4.39
N GLY A 50 -10.81 -0.46 3.96
CA GLY A 50 -9.46 -0.52 3.37
C GLY A 50 -8.33 -0.31 4.37
N VAL A 51 -8.62 -0.36 5.67
CA VAL A 51 -7.60 -0.38 6.73
C VAL A 51 -6.80 -1.67 6.63
N ILE A 52 -7.50 -2.81 6.49
CA ILE A 52 -6.90 -4.09 6.12
C ILE A 52 -7.05 -4.23 4.60
N LYS A 53 -5.92 -4.20 3.88
CA LYS A 53 -5.89 -4.33 2.43
C LYS A 53 -5.82 -5.77 1.95
N GLY A 54 -5.36 -6.67 2.81
CA GLY A 54 -5.18 -8.09 2.49
C GLY A 54 -4.26 -8.78 3.50
N TYR A 55 -4.03 -10.05 3.28
CA TYR A 55 -3.15 -10.90 4.05
C TYR A 55 -2.08 -11.47 3.13
N MET A 56 -0.84 -11.48 3.58
CA MET A 56 0.28 -11.97 2.78
C MET A 56 1.18 -12.88 3.60
N ALA A 57 1.80 -13.85 2.92
CA ALA A 57 2.90 -14.60 3.51
C ALA A 57 4.18 -13.76 3.45
N VAL A 58 4.85 -13.63 4.58
CA VAL A 58 6.20 -13.07 4.63
C VAL A 58 7.17 -14.21 4.35
N VAL A 59 7.91 -14.08 3.24
CA VAL A 59 8.85 -15.10 2.79
C VAL A 59 10.27 -14.61 3.05
N ASP A 60 11.06 -15.42 3.73
CA ASP A 60 12.49 -15.17 3.87
C ASP A 60 13.20 -15.47 2.54
N ALA A 61 13.33 -14.44 1.72
CA ALA A 61 13.94 -14.55 0.40
C ALA A 61 15.40 -15.00 0.47
N ALA A 62 16.12 -14.70 1.55
CA ALA A 62 17.50 -15.12 1.72
C ALA A 62 17.66 -16.65 1.84
N ARG A 63 16.60 -17.36 2.29
CA ARG A 63 16.58 -18.82 2.36
C ARG A 63 16.20 -19.50 1.05
N ILE A 64 15.70 -18.76 0.07
CA ILE A 64 15.18 -19.32 -1.17
C ILE A 64 16.06 -18.95 -2.35
N LEU A 65 16.49 -17.70 -2.41
CA LEU A 65 17.17 -17.12 -3.56
C LEU A 65 18.23 -16.11 -3.08
N GLU A 66 19.45 -16.25 -3.62
CA GLU A 66 20.41 -15.14 -3.56
C GLU A 66 19.91 -14.04 -4.50
N ARG A 67 19.42 -12.92 -3.94
CA ARG A 67 18.99 -11.76 -4.70
C ARG A 67 19.69 -10.51 -4.19
N ILE A 68 19.96 -9.60 -5.12
CA ILE A 68 20.42 -8.26 -4.78
C ILE A 68 19.19 -7.45 -4.43
N ARG A 69 19.14 -6.99 -3.19
CA ARG A 69 18.17 -6.03 -2.70
C ARG A 69 18.84 -4.66 -2.64
N ALA A 70 18.19 -3.65 -3.19
CA ALA A 70 18.73 -2.31 -3.21
C ALA A 70 17.64 -1.26 -3.12
N TYR A 71 17.99 -0.09 -2.58
CA TYR A 71 17.25 1.13 -2.84
C TYR A 71 17.81 1.80 -4.08
N LEU A 72 16.93 2.12 -5.00
CA LEU A 72 17.21 2.90 -6.19
C LEU A 72 16.70 4.32 -5.97
N LEU A 73 17.61 5.26 -5.91
CA LEU A 73 17.34 6.68 -5.75
C LEU A 73 17.40 7.35 -7.13
N LEU A 74 16.41 8.16 -7.49
CA LEU A 74 16.30 8.73 -8.84
C LEU A 74 16.00 10.22 -8.77
N SER A 75 16.63 10.96 -9.67
CA SER A 75 16.28 12.36 -9.99
C SER A 75 15.86 12.44 -11.44
N ALA A 76 14.66 12.95 -11.69
CA ALA A 76 14.12 13.17 -13.02
C ALA A 76 13.44 14.55 -13.09
N PRO A 77 13.38 15.18 -14.28
CA PRO A 77 12.65 16.43 -14.47
C PRO A 77 11.19 16.29 -13.99
N PRO A 78 10.62 17.32 -13.34
CA PRO A 78 9.26 17.25 -12.75
C PRO A 78 8.18 16.78 -13.74
N GLU A 79 8.27 17.20 -14.99
CA GLU A 79 7.33 16.84 -16.05
C GLU A 79 7.41 15.37 -16.46
N ARG A 80 8.50 14.67 -16.14
CA ARG A 80 8.75 13.28 -16.51
C ARG A 80 8.62 12.29 -15.35
N VAL A 81 8.59 12.80 -14.12
CA VAL A 81 8.51 11.95 -12.90
C VAL A 81 7.30 11.01 -12.95
N GLY A 82 6.13 11.49 -13.36
CA GLY A 82 4.91 10.68 -13.44
C GLY A 82 4.99 9.53 -14.46
N GLU A 83 5.55 9.81 -15.65
CA GLU A 83 5.77 8.80 -16.68
C GLU A 83 6.77 7.74 -16.21
N LEU A 84 7.90 8.20 -15.63
CA LEU A 84 8.94 7.33 -15.09
C LEU A 84 8.40 6.43 -13.99
N ALA A 85 7.64 7.00 -13.04
CA ALA A 85 7.02 6.24 -11.95
C ALA A 85 6.06 5.18 -12.48
N GLY A 86 5.23 5.49 -13.48
CA GLY A 86 4.32 4.54 -14.11
C GLY A 86 5.07 3.36 -14.78
N ARG A 87 6.17 3.64 -15.48
CA ARG A 87 7.01 2.59 -16.07
C ARG A 87 7.67 1.72 -15.01
N LEU A 88 8.29 2.33 -14.00
CA LEU A 88 8.96 1.60 -12.93
C LEU A 88 7.99 0.72 -12.13
N ALA A 89 6.79 1.22 -11.84
CA ALA A 89 5.76 0.46 -11.12
C ALA A 89 5.28 -0.80 -11.88
N ALA A 90 5.48 -0.88 -13.19
CA ALA A 90 5.13 -2.04 -14.00
C ALA A 90 6.15 -3.18 -13.91
N HIS A 91 7.36 -2.93 -13.41
CA HIS A 91 8.40 -3.95 -13.26
C HIS A 91 8.19 -4.81 -12.01
N ALA A 92 8.22 -6.12 -12.16
CA ALA A 92 8.09 -7.07 -11.05
C ALA A 92 9.23 -6.97 -10.03
N GLU A 93 10.39 -6.52 -10.46
CA GLU A 93 11.58 -6.27 -9.64
C GLU A 93 11.41 -5.08 -8.71
N VAL A 94 10.52 -4.14 -9.02
CA VAL A 94 10.20 -2.98 -8.18
C VAL A 94 9.17 -3.39 -7.15
N ARG A 95 9.60 -3.45 -5.90
CA ARG A 95 8.76 -3.89 -4.77
C ARG A 95 8.05 -2.74 -4.08
N GLU A 96 8.67 -1.57 -4.07
CA GLU A 96 8.12 -0.32 -3.53
C GLU A 96 8.58 0.83 -4.40
N LEU A 97 7.73 1.85 -4.56
CA LEU A 97 8.05 3.07 -5.30
C LEU A 97 7.38 4.25 -4.62
N HIS A 98 8.18 5.25 -4.27
CA HIS A 98 7.73 6.43 -3.54
C HIS A 98 8.16 7.71 -4.23
N HIS A 99 7.25 8.68 -4.32
CA HIS A 99 7.61 10.06 -4.57
C HIS A 99 8.13 10.67 -3.27
N VAL A 100 9.30 11.29 -3.34
CA VAL A 100 9.96 11.90 -2.17
C VAL A 100 10.32 13.35 -2.46
N ALA A 101 10.53 14.14 -1.41
CA ALA A 101 11.01 15.51 -1.51
C ALA A 101 12.46 15.56 -1.02
N GLY A 102 13.39 16.09 -1.84
CA GLY A 102 14.80 16.20 -1.52
C GLY A 102 15.68 16.21 -2.77
N ARG A 103 16.92 15.78 -2.62
CA ARG A 103 17.89 15.64 -3.73
C ARG A 103 17.36 14.72 -4.83
N TYR A 104 16.70 13.64 -4.45
CA TYR A 104 16.00 12.71 -5.35
C TYR A 104 14.51 12.96 -5.26
N ASN A 105 13.76 12.63 -6.30
CA ASN A 105 12.30 12.79 -6.34
C ASN A 105 11.54 11.47 -6.46
N LEU A 106 12.25 10.36 -6.70
CA LEU A 106 11.74 9.00 -6.62
C LEU A 106 12.69 8.12 -5.83
N VAL A 107 12.14 7.21 -5.03
CA VAL A 107 12.87 6.14 -4.34
C VAL A 107 12.12 4.84 -4.58
N ALA A 108 12.83 3.83 -5.07
CA ALA A 108 12.29 2.49 -5.23
C ALA A 108 13.08 1.47 -4.41
N ARG A 109 12.40 0.47 -3.86
CA ARG A 109 13.06 -0.75 -3.38
C ARG A 109 12.97 -1.79 -4.47
N VAL A 110 14.12 -2.29 -4.90
CA VAL A 110 14.24 -3.27 -5.99
C VAL A 110 14.83 -4.57 -5.50
N GLU A 111 14.40 -5.68 -6.12
CA GLU A 111 14.94 -7.02 -5.90
C GLU A 111 15.34 -7.62 -7.25
N LEU A 112 16.63 -7.78 -7.48
CA LEU A 112 17.20 -8.21 -8.73
C LEU A 112 17.94 -9.54 -8.53
N ARG A 113 17.97 -10.36 -9.57
CA ARG A 113 18.54 -11.69 -9.49
C ARG A 113 20.06 -11.65 -9.21
N ASP A 114 20.77 -10.78 -9.91
CA ASP A 114 22.23 -10.66 -9.88
C ASP A 114 22.68 -9.29 -10.40
N MET A 115 23.96 -9.01 -10.38
CA MET A 115 24.55 -7.74 -10.86
C MET A 115 24.28 -7.51 -12.36
N GLU A 116 24.23 -8.58 -13.15
CA GLU A 116 23.92 -8.45 -14.57
C GLU A 116 22.46 -8.08 -14.82
N ALA A 117 21.53 -8.60 -14.01
CA ALA A 117 20.14 -8.17 -14.03
C ALA A 117 20.00 -6.70 -13.61
N MET A 118 20.80 -6.23 -12.65
CA MET A 118 20.83 -4.84 -12.23
C MET A 118 21.34 -3.91 -13.35
N ARG A 119 22.38 -4.32 -14.07
CA ARG A 119 22.88 -3.60 -15.23
C ARG A 119 21.81 -3.48 -16.33
N ARG A 120 21.18 -4.62 -16.71
CA ARG A 120 20.10 -4.64 -17.71
C ARG A 120 18.90 -3.80 -17.31
N PHE A 121 18.52 -3.85 -16.04
CA PHE A 121 17.43 -3.01 -15.52
C PHE A 121 17.76 -1.52 -15.66
N ALA A 122 18.99 -1.10 -15.33
CA ALA A 122 19.42 0.27 -15.49
C ALA A 122 19.38 0.70 -16.98
N GLU A 123 19.94 -0.10 -17.88
CA GLU A 123 19.97 0.19 -19.31
C GLU A 123 18.55 0.32 -19.92
N SER A 124 17.64 -0.58 -19.56
CA SER A 124 16.29 -0.61 -20.12
C SER A 124 15.36 0.44 -19.51
N SER A 125 15.45 0.67 -18.21
CA SER A 125 14.46 1.44 -17.46
C SER A 125 14.92 2.84 -17.07
N LEU A 126 16.25 3.07 -17.00
CA LEU A 126 16.82 4.32 -16.48
C LEU A 126 17.57 5.16 -17.55
N SER A 127 17.54 4.75 -18.82
CA SER A 127 18.29 5.41 -19.92
C SER A 127 17.98 6.92 -20.10
N LYS A 128 16.87 7.41 -19.56
CA LYS A 128 16.42 8.80 -19.64
C LYS A 128 16.34 9.48 -18.27
N VAL A 129 16.99 8.91 -17.26
CA VAL A 129 17.06 9.47 -15.91
C VAL A 129 18.32 10.33 -15.80
N GLU A 130 18.22 11.53 -15.25
CA GLU A 130 19.36 12.45 -15.11
C GLU A 130 20.42 11.90 -14.16
N THR A 131 19.98 11.41 -13.02
CA THR A 131 20.84 10.87 -11.98
C THR A 131 20.13 9.73 -11.27
N TYR A 132 20.83 8.62 -11.08
CA TYR A 132 20.37 7.54 -10.23
C TYR A 132 21.52 6.94 -9.43
N GLU A 133 21.18 6.35 -8.30
CA GLU A 133 22.11 5.69 -7.39
C GLU A 133 21.47 4.42 -6.84
N TYR A 134 22.26 3.34 -6.77
CA TYR A 134 21.87 2.12 -6.06
C TYR A 134 22.55 2.07 -4.70
N LEU A 135 21.74 1.91 -3.65
CA LEU A 135 22.22 1.56 -2.31
C LEU A 135 21.93 0.09 -2.07
N ILE A 136 22.93 -0.76 -2.25
CA ILE A 136 22.79 -2.21 -2.07
C ILE A 136 22.64 -2.51 -0.58
N ILE A 137 21.60 -3.25 -0.22
CA ILE A 137 21.34 -3.70 1.15
C ILE A 137 22.25 -4.89 1.42
N THR A 138 23.26 -4.70 2.26
CA THR A 138 24.22 -5.75 2.66
C THR A 138 23.74 -6.59 3.82
N SER A 139 22.97 -5.98 4.73
CA SER A 139 22.36 -6.66 5.88
C SER A 139 21.09 -5.89 6.32
N SER A 140 20.20 -6.56 7.03
CA SER A 140 19.01 -5.96 7.62
C SER A 140 18.92 -6.38 9.10
N ASP A 141 18.98 -5.41 10.00
CA ASP A 141 18.80 -5.66 11.44
C ASP A 141 17.33 -5.78 11.83
N LYS A 142 16.44 -5.16 11.04
CA LYS A 142 14.99 -5.18 11.28
C LYS A 142 14.22 -5.02 9.99
N GLU A 143 13.30 -5.95 9.76
CA GLU A 143 12.25 -5.82 8.74
C GLU A 143 10.89 -5.98 9.44
N ALA A 144 10.07 -4.94 9.39
CA ALA A 144 8.73 -4.96 9.95
C ALA A 144 7.70 -4.64 8.87
N TYR A 145 6.70 -5.50 8.75
CA TYR A 145 5.63 -5.35 7.78
C TYR A 145 4.38 -4.82 8.48
N GLY A 146 3.80 -3.78 7.90
CA GLY A 146 2.60 -3.13 8.44
C GLY A 146 2.89 -1.74 9.02
N SER A 147 1.83 -1.12 9.51
CA SER A 147 1.87 0.24 10.05
C SER A 147 1.74 0.24 11.56
N VAL A 148 2.38 1.18 12.23
CA VAL A 148 2.12 1.46 13.64
C VAL A 148 0.73 2.11 13.74
N LEU A 149 -0.18 1.46 14.45
CA LEU A 149 -1.52 1.97 14.70
C LEU A 149 -1.67 2.29 16.19
N ASN A 150 -2.24 3.46 16.46
CA ASN A 150 -2.60 3.89 17.81
C ASN A 150 -4.12 3.89 17.95
N PRO A 151 -4.64 3.63 19.17
CA PRO A 151 -6.03 3.91 19.48
C PRO A 151 -6.35 5.38 19.16
N ASP A 152 -7.56 5.63 18.67
CA ASP A 152 -8.03 6.95 18.26
C ASP A 152 -7.42 7.54 16.97
N ASP A 153 -6.57 6.78 16.24
CA ASP A 153 -6.13 7.21 14.93
C ASP A 153 -7.34 7.50 14.02
N SER A 154 -7.35 8.71 13.46
CA SER A 154 -8.41 9.12 12.55
C SER A 154 -8.19 8.49 11.18
N LEU A 155 -9.20 7.84 10.64
CA LEU A 155 -9.17 7.32 9.28
C LEU A 155 -9.21 8.49 8.29
N ARG A 156 -8.26 8.51 7.35
CA ARG A 156 -8.16 9.54 6.30
C ARG A 156 -8.56 8.95 4.95
N ILE A 157 -9.83 8.56 4.84
CA ILE A 157 -10.38 8.08 3.57
C ILE A 157 -10.78 9.30 2.74
N ARG A 158 -10.28 9.38 1.50
CA ARG A 158 -10.65 10.44 0.55
C ARG A 158 -11.57 9.91 -0.51
N CYS A 159 -12.52 10.75 -0.90
CA CYS A 159 -13.40 10.45 -2.02
C CYS A 159 -12.58 10.32 -3.33
N ASP A 160 -12.76 9.22 -4.06
CA ASP A 160 -12.03 8.97 -5.29
C ASP A 160 -12.42 9.92 -6.43
N PHE A 161 -13.61 10.53 -6.34
CA PHE A 161 -14.06 11.53 -7.30
C PHE A 161 -13.63 12.96 -6.93
N CYS A 162 -14.15 13.52 -5.84
CA CYS A 162 -13.95 14.93 -5.48
C CYS A 162 -12.73 15.16 -4.59
N LYS A 163 -12.02 14.11 -4.14
CA LYS A 163 -10.82 14.14 -3.29
C LYS A 163 -11.04 14.70 -1.88
N ALA A 164 -12.26 15.09 -1.53
CA ALA A 164 -12.60 15.52 -0.18
C ALA A 164 -12.39 14.41 0.85
N LEU A 165 -12.05 14.79 2.08
CA LEU A 165 -11.96 13.85 3.19
C LEU A 165 -13.37 13.34 3.54
N ILE A 166 -13.53 12.03 3.62
CA ILE A 166 -14.77 11.39 4.04
C ILE A 166 -14.78 11.34 5.58
N VAL A 167 -15.75 11.98 6.18
CA VAL A 167 -15.88 12.08 7.65
C VAL A 167 -16.93 11.14 8.23
N GLU A 168 -17.82 10.62 7.39
CA GLU A 168 -18.85 9.64 7.71
C GLU A 168 -18.56 8.30 7.02
N THR A 169 -19.50 7.36 7.10
CA THR A 169 -19.36 6.07 6.42
C THR A 169 -19.29 6.29 4.90
N PRO A 170 -18.21 5.84 4.23
CA PRO A 170 -18.07 5.99 2.79
C PRO A 170 -19.10 5.14 2.02
N VAL A 171 -19.48 5.63 0.85
CA VAL A 171 -20.09 4.78 -0.18
C VAL A 171 -18.95 4.00 -0.84
N ILE A 172 -19.04 2.68 -0.83
CA ILE A 172 -17.99 1.78 -1.35
C ILE A 172 -18.51 1.13 -2.63
N GLU A 173 -17.75 1.23 -3.70
CA GLU A 173 -18.07 0.64 -4.99
C GLU A 173 -16.90 -0.20 -5.50
N TYR A 174 -17.25 -1.28 -6.20
CA TYR A 174 -16.28 -2.16 -6.85
C TYR A 174 -16.38 -1.98 -8.36
N ILE A 175 -15.35 -1.43 -8.99
CA ILE A 175 -15.36 -1.08 -10.42
C ILE A 175 -14.07 -1.63 -11.05
N GLY A 176 -14.19 -2.44 -12.09
CA GLY A 176 -13.04 -2.99 -12.80
C GLY A 176 -12.07 -3.80 -11.91
N GLY A 177 -12.59 -4.46 -10.87
CA GLY A 177 -11.78 -5.21 -9.90
C GLY A 177 -11.12 -4.33 -8.82
N GLY A 178 -11.22 -3.00 -8.90
CA GLY A 178 -10.76 -2.05 -7.89
C GLY A 178 -11.86 -1.67 -6.90
N ARG A 179 -11.46 -1.32 -5.67
CA ARG A 179 -12.34 -0.78 -4.64
C ARG A 179 -12.19 0.73 -4.58
N TYR A 180 -13.32 1.45 -4.60
CA TYR A 180 -13.36 2.91 -4.60
C TYR A 180 -14.25 3.43 -3.48
N TYR A 181 -13.89 4.57 -2.92
CA TYR A 181 -14.55 5.21 -1.78
C TYR A 181 -15.11 6.56 -2.19
N PHE A 182 -16.38 6.82 -1.88
CA PHE A 182 -17.04 8.08 -2.24
C PHE A 182 -17.69 8.73 -1.03
N SER A 183 -17.69 10.06 -1.03
CA SER A 183 -18.36 10.84 0.03
C SER A 183 -19.87 10.81 -0.10
N SER A 184 -20.41 10.48 -1.28
CA SER A 184 -21.83 10.36 -1.53
C SER A 184 -22.10 9.47 -2.76
N LYS A 185 -23.37 9.10 -2.97
CA LYS A 185 -23.80 8.32 -4.14
C LYS A 185 -23.60 9.11 -5.44
N GLU A 186 -23.85 10.43 -5.39
CA GLU A 186 -23.65 11.32 -6.55
C GLU A 186 -22.19 11.33 -7.00
N CYS A 187 -21.24 11.32 -6.05
CA CYS A 187 -19.82 11.19 -6.37
C CYS A 187 -19.49 9.84 -7.02
N ALA A 188 -20.13 8.77 -6.59
CA ALA A 188 -19.95 7.43 -7.18
C ALA A 188 -20.48 7.39 -8.62
N GLU A 189 -21.66 7.92 -8.85
CA GLU A 189 -22.28 7.99 -10.19
C GLU A 189 -21.46 8.84 -11.16
N ALA A 190 -21.06 10.05 -10.74
CA ALA A 190 -20.21 10.93 -11.55
C ALA A 190 -18.83 10.29 -11.88
N PHE A 191 -18.30 9.50 -10.97
CA PHE A 191 -17.06 8.76 -11.22
C PHE A 191 -17.25 7.66 -12.28
N LYS A 192 -18.36 6.90 -12.22
CA LYS A 192 -18.70 5.86 -13.20
C LYS A 192 -18.90 6.46 -14.61
N GLU A 193 -19.62 7.58 -14.70
CA GLU A 193 -19.80 8.30 -15.97
C GLU A 193 -18.47 8.76 -16.58
N ARG A 194 -17.55 9.27 -15.72
CA ARG A 194 -16.22 9.69 -16.20
C ARG A 194 -15.36 8.53 -16.69
N LEU A 195 -15.50 7.34 -16.09
CA LEU A 195 -14.81 6.14 -16.57
C LEU A 195 -15.38 5.64 -17.90
N GLY A 196 -16.72 5.63 -18.05
CA GLY A 196 -17.37 5.24 -19.31
C GLY A 196 -16.94 6.10 -20.50
N ARG A 197 -16.79 7.42 -20.31
CA ARG A 197 -16.33 8.36 -21.36
C ARG A 197 -14.84 8.23 -21.73
N ARG A 198 -14.05 7.45 -21.00
CA ARG A 198 -12.62 7.16 -21.31
C ARG A 198 -12.42 5.85 -22.06
N SER A 199 -13.48 5.10 -22.23
CA SER A 199 -13.47 3.80 -22.93
C SER A 199 -14.00 3.89 -24.36
N ASP A 200 -14.50 5.06 -24.76
CA ASP A 200 -14.86 5.47 -26.12
C ASP A 200 -13.75 6.37 -26.70
#